data_fd33c6f94cc6c3afcd1249729200b8be
#
_entry.id   fd33c6f94cc6c3afcd1249729200b8be
#
_cell.length_a   1.000
_cell.length_b   1.000
_cell.length_c   1.000
_cell.angle_alpha   90.00
_cell.angle_beta   90.00
_cell.angle_gamma   90.00
#
_symmetry.space_group_name_H-M   'P 1'
#
loop_
_entity.id
_entity.type
_entity.pdbx_description
1 polymer ?
#
loop_
_entity_poly.entity_id
_entity_poly.type
_entity_poly.pdbx_seq_one_letter_code
_entity_poly.pdbx_strand_id
1 'polypeptide(L)'
;MKTTDREQKPFSVGVLSVVKHDYLPRAIAAHPRFNLSFVTDEISRPQWTHERNQKFADEFEIPYIKDIDKALSENKIDAVAVSPEAERHCDLAVIAAEAGLHIVIDKPLSTKLTECDRLIDAIERNKVTCLVWNRNYLPSLIQANNKIQSKEIGKLLSLHCDFYFSKDAGPPIGSSKPNDLPINWLDRQLEAHADGSDGGVGQKAMGELEVEGIYPLAYIQMLTGGAKVERVFARTKSHFHQAHHDNDVDDLATVTLEIEGGITGSLSIGRIGAASHPDIGEIKLHIIGSKGSTVISEARPEVSIYYRDQPPLEFKNRRIADDNNYLLAENFARSIDGQDSPVLDCIEARNICATVQASLESSRLGKPVDVKNR
;
A
#
# COMPACT_ATOMS: atom_id res chain seq x y z
N MET A 1 -2.92 15.74 36.90
CA MET A 1 -3.35 14.38 37.13
C MET A 1 -2.31 13.48 36.49
N LYS A 2 -1.58 12.68 37.28
CA LYS A 2 -0.64 11.68 36.77
C LYS A 2 -1.49 10.52 36.23
N THR A 3 -1.64 10.41 34.92
CA THR A 3 -2.06 9.17 34.29
C THR A 3 -0.93 8.17 34.52
N THR A 4 -1.19 7.19 35.34
CA THR A 4 -0.35 6.01 35.46
C THR A 4 -0.35 5.33 34.10
N ASP A 5 0.74 5.48 33.35
CA ASP A 5 1.11 4.58 32.26
C ASP A 5 1.20 3.17 32.87
N ARG A 6 0.11 2.41 32.80
CA ARG A 6 0.22 0.96 32.90
C ARG A 6 1.01 0.56 31.64
N GLU A 7 2.21 0.06 31.82
CA GLU A 7 2.92 -0.60 30.74
C GLU A 7 2.00 -1.63 30.11
N GLN A 8 1.46 -1.31 28.95
CA GLN A 8 0.60 -2.22 28.20
C GLN A 8 1.46 -3.36 27.70
N LYS A 9 1.07 -4.60 28.00
CA LYS A 9 1.79 -5.79 27.54
C LYS A 9 1.90 -5.77 26.01
N PRO A 10 3.11 -6.00 25.45
CA PRO A 10 3.26 -6.08 24.01
C PRO A 10 2.42 -7.22 23.40
N PHE A 11 1.88 -6.99 22.22
CA PHE A 11 1.22 -8.01 21.43
C PHE A 11 2.23 -8.98 20.85
N SER A 12 1.91 -10.27 20.89
CA SER A 12 2.69 -11.34 20.28
C SER A 12 2.29 -11.49 18.81
N VAL A 13 3.25 -11.40 17.88
CA VAL A 13 2.99 -11.35 16.45
C VAL A 13 3.69 -12.49 15.72
N GLY A 14 2.92 -13.29 14.96
CA GLY A 14 3.43 -14.23 13.98
C GLY A 14 3.66 -13.55 12.62
N VAL A 15 4.67 -13.95 11.87
CA VAL A 15 4.92 -13.43 10.52
C VAL A 15 4.54 -14.50 9.51
N LEU A 16 3.52 -14.21 8.69
CA LEU A 16 3.07 -15.08 7.60
C LEU A 16 3.78 -14.68 6.30
N SER A 17 4.90 -15.33 6.05
CA SER A 17 5.80 -15.13 4.93
C SER A 17 6.50 -13.76 4.89
N VAL A 18 7.77 -13.76 4.45
CA VAL A 18 8.58 -12.56 4.20
C VAL A 18 9.26 -12.75 2.85
N VAL A 19 8.51 -12.61 1.77
CA VAL A 19 9.03 -12.91 0.43
C VAL A 19 9.31 -11.64 -0.37
N LYS A 20 8.34 -10.75 -0.47
CA LYS A 20 8.47 -9.56 -1.29
C LYS A 20 9.10 -8.40 -0.51
N HIS A 21 8.55 -8.08 0.63
CA HIS A 21 8.97 -6.96 1.45
C HIS A 21 9.18 -7.38 2.90
N ASP A 22 10.26 -6.95 3.50
CA ASP A 22 10.55 -7.18 4.92
C ASP A 22 10.34 -5.93 5.79
N TYR A 23 10.09 -4.77 5.18
CA TYR A 23 9.93 -3.51 5.91
C TYR A 23 8.72 -3.50 6.86
N LEU A 24 7.61 -4.19 6.50
CA LEU A 24 6.43 -4.30 7.34
C LEU A 24 6.72 -5.08 8.63
N PRO A 25 7.17 -6.34 8.60
CA PRO A 25 7.49 -7.06 9.83
C PRO A 25 8.67 -6.44 10.60
N ARG A 26 9.62 -5.77 9.94
CA ARG A 26 10.67 -4.98 10.62
C ARG A 26 10.11 -3.78 11.38
N ALA A 27 9.16 -3.08 10.81
CA ALA A 27 8.51 -1.94 11.48
C ALA A 27 7.72 -2.41 12.71
N ILE A 28 7.03 -3.55 12.62
CA ILE A 28 6.36 -4.18 13.75
C ILE A 28 7.38 -4.58 14.83
N ALA A 29 8.48 -5.24 14.45
CA ALA A 29 9.54 -5.63 15.39
C ALA A 29 10.20 -4.43 16.10
N ALA A 30 10.33 -3.29 15.41
CA ALA A 30 10.94 -2.08 15.97
C ALA A 30 10.00 -1.31 16.93
N HIS A 31 8.72 -1.63 16.95
CA HIS A 31 7.74 -0.91 17.77
C HIS A 31 7.55 -1.58 19.14
N PRO A 32 7.63 -0.83 20.28
CA PRO A 32 7.65 -1.40 21.64
C PRO A 32 6.36 -2.14 22.03
N ARG A 33 5.26 -1.92 21.30
CA ARG A 33 3.98 -2.60 21.52
C ARG A 33 3.91 -4.00 20.89
N PHE A 34 4.93 -4.47 20.20
CA PHE A 34 4.93 -5.77 19.51
C PHE A 34 6.19 -6.56 19.77
N ASN A 35 6.01 -7.88 19.84
CA ASN A 35 7.11 -8.86 19.87
C ASN A 35 6.86 -9.89 18.76
N LEU A 36 7.82 -10.09 17.88
CA LEU A 36 7.76 -11.18 16.90
C LEU A 36 7.97 -12.53 17.61
N SER A 37 7.15 -13.52 17.26
CA SER A 37 7.15 -14.85 17.88
C SER A 37 7.71 -15.95 16.99
N PHE A 38 7.37 -15.90 15.72
CA PHE A 38 7.84 -16.86 14.72
C PHE A 38 7.64 -16.31 13.31
N VAL A 39 8.31 -16.94 12.34
CA VAL A 39 7.99 -16.84 10.91
C VAL A 39 7.39 -18.16 10.46
N THR A 40 6.41 -18.12 9.57
CA THR A 40 5.84 -19.33 8.97
C THR A 40 5.48 -19.12 7.50
N ASP A 41 5.36 -20.23 6.77
CA ASP A 41 4.83 -20.25 5.40
C ASP A 41 4.24 -21.63 5.10
N GLU A 42 3.55 -21.77 3.97
CA GLU A 42 2.99 -23.02 3.50
C GLU A 42 4.12 -24.02 3.15
N ILE A 43 3.94 -25.28 3.49
CA ILE A 43 4.91 -26.37 3.25
C ILE A 43 5.26 -26.50 1.76
N SER A 44 4.26 -26.26 0.90
CA SER A 44 4.35 -26.43 -0.56
C SER A 44 5.17 -25.36 -1.27
N ARG A 45 5.61 -24.32 -0.54
CA ARG A 45 6.36 -23.22 -1.17
C ARG A 45 7.73 -23.68 -1.66
N PRO A 46 8.28 -23.04 -2.71
CA PRO A 46 9.58 -23.37 -3.24
C PRO A 46 10.70 -23.11 -2.23
N GLN A 47 11.82 -23.79 -2.43
CA GLN A 47 12.96 -23.74 -1.50
C GLN A 47 13.46 -22.31 -1.26
N TRP A 48 13.52 -21.46 -2.29
CA TRP A 48 13.98 -20.07 -2.17
C TRP A 48 13.07 -19.20 -1.27
N THR A 49 11.76 -19.46 -1.24
CA THR A 49 10.82 -18.83 -0.29
C THR A 49 11.15 -19.22 1.14
N HIS A 50 11.37 -20.52 1.37
CA HIS A 50 11.76 -21.03 2.69
C HIS A 50 13.10 -20.44 3.15
N GLU A 51 14.06 -20.30 2.25
CA GLU A 51 15.38 -19.69 2.56
C GLU A 51 15.25 -18.22 2.96
N ARG A 52 14.39 -17.45 2.30
CA ARG A 52 14.11 -16.06 2.67
C ARG A 52 13.45 -15.95 4.04
N ASN A 53 12.44 -16.76 4.30
CA ASN A 53 11.76 -16.81 5.59
C ASN A 53 12.71 -17.21 6.72
N GLN A 54 13.55 -18.25 6.49
CA GLN A 54 14.57 -18.68 7.46
C GLN A 54 15.57 -17.56 7.75
N LYS A 55 16.08 -16.89 6.71
CA LYS A 55 17.02 -15.78 6.88
C LYS A 55 16.45 -14.65 7.74
N PHE A 56 15.18 -14.30 7.55
CA PHE A 56 14.51 -13.30 8.37
C PHE A 56 14.34 -13.79 9.81
N ALA A 57 13.92 -15.05 10.00
CA ALA A 57 13.79 -15.66 11.32
C ALA A 57 15.11 -15.69 12.09
N ASP A 58 16.19 -16.06 11.42
CA ASP A 58 17.56 -16.09 12.01
C ASP A 58 18.02 -14.69 12.44
N GLU A 59 17.73 -13.66 11.63
CA GLU A 59 18.10 -12.27 11.95
C GLU A 59 17.39 -11.76 13.22
N PHE A 60 16.14 -12.17 13.42
CA PHE A 60 15.35 -11.76 14.59
C PHE A 60 15.42 -12.78 15.75
N GLU A 61 16.24 -13.84 15.62
CA GLU A 61 16.42 -14.89 16.63
C GLU A 61 15.08 -15.56 17.04
N ILE A 62 14.17 -15.76 16.06
CA ILE A 62 12.86 -16.38 16.24
C ILE A 62 12.76 -17.67 15.39
N PRO A 63 11.91 -18.65 15.77
CA PRO A 63 11.76 -19.88 15.01
C PRO A 63 11.10 -19.64 13.64
N TYR A 64 11.57 -20.41 12.63
CA TYR A 64 10.87 -20.60 11.37
C TYR A 64 10.15 -21.93 11.34
N ILE A 65 8.83 -21.93 11.14
CA ILE A 65 7.96 -23.10 11.15
C ILE A 65 7.35 -23.28 9.77
N LYS A 66 7.75 -24.32 9.03
CA LYS A 66 7.30 -24.61 7.65
C LYS A 66 5.90 -25.24 7.60
N ASP A 67 4.94 -24.68 8.32
CA ASP A 67 3.55 -25.16 8.34
C ASP A 67 2.72 -24.12 9.09
N ILE A 68 1.84 -23.43 8.37
CA ILE A 68 1.02 -22.37 8.95
C ILE A 68 0.06 -22.91 9.99
N ASP A 69 -0.62 -24.03 9.72
CA ASP A 69 -1.59 -24.61 10.64
C ASP A 69 -0.92 -25.04 11.94
N LYS A 70 0.25 -25.67 11.83
CA LYS A 70 1.09 -26.04 12.98
C LYS A 70 1.52 -24.79 13.75
N ALA A 71 2.04 -23.77 13.05
CA ALA A 71 2.53 -22.55 13.67
C ALA A 71 1.42 -21.84 14.47
N LEU A 72 0.23 -21.73 13.91
CA LEU A 72 -0.91 -21.07 14.55
C LEU A 72 -1.51 -21.92 15.70
N SER A 73 -1.52 -23.24 15.58
CA SER A 73 -2.07 -24.11 16.63
C SER A 73 -1.17 -24.29 17.85
N GLU A 74 0.15 -24.26 17.66
CA GLU A 74 1.13 -24.48 18.74
C GLU A 74 1.55 -23.18 19.45
N ASN A 75 1.28 -22.00 18.88
CA ASN A 75 1.74 -20.73 19.42
C ASN A 75 0.57 -19.80 19.75
N LYS A 76 0.63 -19.23 20.95
CA LYS A 76 -0.32 -18.22 21.40
C LYS A 76 0.15 -16.84 20.92
N ILE A 77 -0.51 -16.29 19.92
CA ILE A 77 -0.25 -14.96 19.37
C ILE A 77 -1.52 -14.11 19.34
N ASP A 78 -1.37 -12.80 19.27
CA ASP A 78 -2.46 -11.84 19.23
C ASP A 78 -2.74 -11.34 17.82
N ALA A 79 -1.69 -11.29 16.99
CA ALA A 79 -1.77 -10.74 15.64
C ALA A 79 -0.78 -11.41 14.67
N VAL A 80 -0.95 -11.12 13.39
CA VAL A 80 -0.02 -11.54 12.33
C VAL A 80 0.39 -10.38 11.45
N ALA A 81 1.63 -10.44 10.95
CA ALA A 81 2.14 -9.62 9.85
C ALA A 81 2.19 -10.46 8.58
N VAL A 82 1.43 -10.05 7.55
CA VAL A 82 1.27 -10.79 6.29
C VAL A 82 2.04 -10.09 5.19
N SER A 83 3.14 -10.68 4.73
CA SER A 83 4.08 -10.06 3.77
C SER A 83 4.60 -11.03 2.68
N PRO A 84 3.76 -11.92 2.12
CA PRO A 84 4.09 -12.77 0.99
C PRO A 84 4.14 -11.99 -0.33
N GLU A 85 4.02 -12.68 -1.44
CA GLU A 85 3.67 -12.12 -2.74
C GLU A 85 2.22 -11.60 -2.73
N ALA A 86 1.93 -10.55 -3.50
CA ALA A 86 0.63 -9.88 -3.52
C ALA A 86 -0.55 -10.82 -3.75
N GLU A 87 -0.33 -11.86 -4.49
CA GLU A 87 -1.31 -12.86 -4.89
C GLU A 87 -1.79 -13.74 -3.73
N ARG A 88 -0.96 -13.88 -2.69
CA ARG A 88 -1.29 -14.68 -1.51
C ARG A 88 -1.74 -13.84 -0.31
N HIS A 89 -1.76 -12.51 -0.45
CA HIS A 89 -2.11 -11.61 0.66
C HIS A 89 -3.44 -11.99 1.29
N CYS A 90 -4.52 -12.04 0.49
CA CYS A 90 -5.84 -12.33 1.00
C CYS A 90 -6.00 -13.76 1.51
N ASP A 91 -5.37 -14.75 0.88
CA ASP A 91 -5.48 -16.15 1.31
C ASP A 91 -4.90 -16.35 2.70
N LEU A 92 -3.68 -15.87 2.94
CA LEU A 92 -3.03 -15.96 4.25
C LEU A 92 -3.75 -15.11 5.31
N ALA A 93 -4.26 -13.94 4.92
CA ALA A 93 -5.02 -13.08 5.83
C ALA A 93 -6.36 -13.70 6.24
N VAL A 94 -7.04 -14.44 5.35
CA VAL A 94 -8.26 -15.20 5.68
C VAL A 94 -7.97 -16.28 6.71
N ILE A 95 -6.89 -17.06 6.54
CA ILE A 95 -6.47 -18.07 7.54
C ILE A 95 -6.28 -17.42 8.92
N ALA A 96 -5.61 -16.27 8.96
CA ALA A 96 -5.38 -15.54 10.20
C ALA A 96 -6.69 -15.00 10.81
N ALA A 97 -7.57 -14.43 9.99
CA ALA A 97 -8.88 -13.92 10.44
C ALA A 97 -9.73 -15.05 11.02
N GLU A 98 -9.76 -16.23 10.39
CA GLU A 98 -10.50 -17.40 10.87
C GLU A 98 -9.92 -17.98 12.16
N ALA A 99 -8.62 -17.80 12.40
CA ALA A 99 -7.97 -18.10 13.68
C ALA A 99 -8.23 -17.01 14.77
N GLY A 100 -8.98 -15.95 14.46
CA GLY A 100 -9.29 -14.87 15.41
C GLY A 100 -8.14 -13.90 15.66
N LEU A 101 -7.15 -13.82 14.76
CA LEU A 101 -5.95 -12.99 14.90
C LEU A 101 -6.14 -11.63 14.23
N HIS A 102 -5.64 -10.57 14.84
CA HIS A 102 -5.54 -9.25 14.23
C HIS A 102 -4.48 -9.27 13.12
N ILE A 103 -4.64 -8.44 12.10
CA ILE A 103 -3.87 -8.54 10.86
C ILE A 103 -3.26 -7.19 10.49
N VAL A 104 -1.97 -7.16 10.24
CA VAL A 104 -1.33 -6.12 9.44
C VAL A 104 -0.81 -6.75 8.15
N ILE A 105 -1.19 -6.21 7.00
CA ILE A 105 -0.98 -6.83 5.70
C ILE A 105 -0.31 -5.87 4.72
N ASP A 106 0.61 -6.40 3.91
CA ASP A 106 1.29 -5.62 2.87
C ASP A 106 0.35 -5.25 1.71
N LYS A 107 0.79 -4.35 0.87
CA LYS A 107 0.08 -3.83 -0.32
C LYS A 107 0.59 -4.50 -1.63
N PRO A 108 -0.24 -4.48 -2.69
CA PRO A 108 -1.68 -4.18 -2.72
C PRO A 108 -2.49 -5.25 -1.97
N LEU A 109 -3.72 -4.93 -1.55
CA LEU A 109 -4.54 -5.91 -0.84
C LEU A 109 -4.79 -7.16 -1.69
N SER A 110 -5.24 -6.97 -2.91
CA SER A 110 -5.33 -7.97 -3.98
C SER A 110 -5.60 -7.28 -5.33
N THR A 111 -5.40 -8.00 -6.43
CA THR A 111 -5.85 -7.60 -7.77
C THR A 111 -7.26 -8.11 -8.09
N LYS A 112 -7.90 -8.88 -7.20
CA LYS A 112 -9.24 -9.46 -7.39
C LYS A 112 -10.20 -9.05 -6.28
N LEU A 113 -11.30 -8.39 -6.64
CA LEU A 113 -12.30 -7.94 -5.66
C LEU A 113 -12.91 -9.08 -4.86
N THR A 114 -13.12 -10.24 -5.48
CA THR A 114 -13.66 -11.43 -4.81
C THR A 114 -12.76 -11.93 -3.68
N GLU A 115 -11.44 -11.79 -3.80
CA GLU A 115 -10.49 -12.14 -2.73
C GLU A 115 -10.57 -11.12 -1.59
N CYS A 116 -10.63 -9.82 -1.94
CA CYS A 116 -10.84 -8.77 -0.95
C CYS A 116 -12.16 -8.96 -0.18
N ASP A 117 -13.26 -9.25 -0.89
CA ASP A 117 -14.58 -9.45 -0.30
C ASP A 117 -14.58 -10.66 0.65
N ARG A 118 -13.93 -11.77 0.28
CA ARG A 118 -13.74 -12.94 1.15
C ARG A 118 -12.98 -12.61 2.44
N LEU A 119 -11.90 -11.82 2.32
CA LEU A 119 -11.14 -11.37 3.48
C LEU A 119 -11.98 -10.47 4.40
N ILE A 120 -12.70 -9.52 3.83
CA ILE A 120 -13.57 -8.62 4.62
C ILE A 120 -14.64 -9.42 5.36
N ASP A 121 -15.28 -10.37 4.70
CA ASP A 121 -16.28 -11.24 5.33
C ASP A 121 -15.70 -12.07 6.49
N ALA A 122 -14.44 -12.53 6.37
CA ALA A 122 -13.74 -13.24 7.44
C ALA A 122 -13.41 -12.30 8.62
N ILE A 123 -12.94 -11.08 8.35
CA ILE A 123 -12.65 -10.05 9.35
C ILE A 123 -13.91 -9.66 10.14
N GLU A 124 -15.00 -9.37 9.44
CA GLU A 124 -16.28 -8.99 10.04
C GLU A 124 -16.87 -10.11 10.91
N ARG A 125 -16.83 -11.35 10.41
CA ARG A 125 -17.32 -12.53 11.13
C ARG A 125 -16.56 -12.80 12.42
N ASN A 126 -15.24 -12.64 12.40
CA ASN A 126 -14.36 -12.93 13.53
C ASN A 126 -14.04 -11.69 14.37
N LYS A 127 -14.50 -10.51 13.96
CA LYS A 127 -14.33 -9.23 14.67
C LYS A 127 -12.86 -8.89 14.93
N VAL A 128 -12.00 -9.17 13.96
CA VAL A 128 -10.57 -8.87 14.03
C VAL A 128 -10.27 -7.54 13.35
N THR A 129 -9.20 -6.90 13.78
CA THR A 129 -8.69 -5.66 13.17
C THR A 129 -7.79 -6.01 11.99
N CYS A 130 -7.92 -5.30 10.88
CA CYS A 130 -7.01 -5.40 9.77
C CYS A 130 -6.54 -4.01 9.31
N LEU A 131 -5.21 -3.81 9.26
CA LEU A 131 -4.57 -2.62 8.73
C LEU A 131 -3.79 -2.99 7.48
N VAL A 132 -4.10 -2.31 6.36
CA VAL A 132 -3.33 -2.44 5.11
C VAL A 132 -2.17 -1.43 5.12
N TRP A 133 -0.94 -1.92 4.90
CA TRP A 133 0.26 -1.09 4.96
C TRP A 133 0.25 -0.01 3.88
N ASN A 134 0.55 1.22 4.26
CA ASN A 134 0.41 2.40 3.40
C ASN A 134 1.42 3.50 3.79
N ARG A 135 1.23 4.72 3.28
CA ARG A 135 2.07 5.89 3.58
C ARG A 135 1.27 7.09 4.07
N ASN A 136 0.10 6.88 4.65
CA ASN A 136 -0.80 7.97 5.03
C ASN A 136 -0.28 8.81 6.21
N TYR A 137 0.74 8.33 6.93
CA TYR A 137 1.38 9.06 8.02
C TYR A 137 2.60 9.90 7.59
N LEU A 138 2.81 10.11 6.29
CA LEU A 138 3.84 11.07 5.86
C LEU A 138 3.53 12.47 6.42
N PRO A 139 4.52 13.18 7.00
CA PRO A 139 4.29 14.45 7.70
C PRO A 139 3.57 15.50 6.85
N SER A 140 3.88 15.59 5.56
CA SER A 140 3.23 16.51 4.63
C SER A 140 1.76 16.18 4.41
N LEU A 141 1.40 14.89 4.34
CA LEU A 141 0.00 14.45 4.20
C LEU A 141 -0.81 14.72 5.46
N ILE A 142 -0.25 14.43 6.64
CA ILE A 142 -0.90 14.74 7.93
C ILE A 142 -1.16 16.24 8.03
N GLN A 143 -0.17 17.06 7.70
CA GLN A 143 -0.30 18.51 7.76
C GLN A 143 -1.38 19.03 6.81
N ALA A 144 -1.40 18.54 5.55
CA ALA A 144 -2.43 18.92 4.59
C ALA A 144 -3.83 18.45 5.03
N ASN A 145 -3.94 17.22 5.53
CA ASN A 145 -5.21 16.70 6.04
C ASN A 145 -5.74 17.57 7.19
N ASN A 146 -4.88 17.95 8.14
CA ASN A 146 -5.27 18.84 9.25
C ASN A 146 -5.82 20.18 8.73
N LYS A 147 -5.23 20.75 7.67
CA LYS A 147 -5.70 22.01 7.05
C LYS A 147 -7.04 21.85 6.32
N ILE A 148 -7.28 20.69 5.73
CA ILE A 148 -8.57 20.35 5.11
C ILE A 148 -9.64 20.20 6.19
N GLN A 149 -9.35 19.39 7.23
CA GLN A 149 -10.30 19.13 8.32
C GLN A 149 -10.65 20.40 9.11
N SER A 150 -9.69 21.30 9.29
CA SER A 150 -9.94 22.63 9.91
C SER A 150 -10.68 23.61 8.99
N LYS A 151 -11.00 23.21 7.76
CA LYS A 151 -11.67 24.03 6.73
C LYS A 151 -10.90 25.31 6.35
N GLU A 152 -9.60 25.32 6.53
CA GLU A 152 -8.75 26.47 6.23
C GLU A 152 -8.77 26.80 4.73
N ILE A 153 -8.76 25.77 3.86
CA ILE A 153 -8.92 25.94 2.40
C ILE A 153 -10.38 25.91 1.94
N GLY A 154 -11.33 25.85 2.87
CA GLY A 154 -12.76 25.81 2.58
C GLY A 154 -13.24 24.39 2.19
N LYS A 155 -14.30 24.33 1.36
CA LYS A 155 -14.80 23.06 0.82
C LYS A 155 -13.81 22.52 -0.23
N LEU A 156 -13.45 21.25 -0.11
CA LEU A 156 -12.62 20.57 -1.12
C LEU A 156 -13.38 20.47 -2.45
N LEU A 157 -12.74 20.84 -3.54
CA LEU A 157 -13.33 20.88 -4.88
C LEU A 157 -12.61 19.95 -5.85
N SER A 158 -11.27 19.91 -5.78
CA SER A 158 -10.47 19.09 -6.68
C SER A 158 -9.13 18.71 -6.08
N LEU A 159 -8.56 17.59 -6.54
CA LEU A 159 -7.21 17.19 -6.22
C LEU A 159 -6.55 16.45 -7.38
N HIS A 160 -5.24 16.71 -7.56
CA HIS A 160 -4.45 16.13 -8.63
C HIS A 160 -3.18 15.55 -8.05
N CYS A 161 -2.86 14.30 -8.42
CA CYS A 161 -1.70 13.58 -7.91
C CYS A 161 -0.80 13.13 -9.06
N ASP A 162 0.48 13.48 -8.97
CA ASP A 162 1.55 12.87 -9.74
C ASP A 162 2.35 11.95 -8.81
N PHE A 163 2.56 10.71 -9.25
CA PHE A 163 3.21 9.67 -8.46
C PHE A 163 4.17 8.86 -9.35
N TYR A 164 5.44 9.24 -9.36
CA TYR A 164 6.43 8.67 -10.28
C TYR A 164 7.61 8.04 -9.55
N PHE A 165 8.04 6.86 -10.04
CA PHE A 165 9.20 6.14 -9.52
C PHE A 165 10.38 6.15 -10.51
N SER A 166 11.59 6.14 -9.94
CA SER A 166 12.84 5.97 -10.68
C SER A 166 13.45 4.60 -10.48
N LYS A 167 13.37 4.04 -9.28
CA LYS A 167 14.04 2.80 -8.91
C LYS A 167 13.42 1.58 -9.60
N ASP A 168 14.22 0.54 -9.76
CA ASP A 168 13.79 -0.77 -10.28
C ASP A 168 13.09 -0.69 -11.65
N ALA A 169 13.45 0.29 -12.45
CA ALA A 169 12.84 0.54 -13.75
C ALA A 169 13.26 -0.47 -14.82
N GLY A 170 14.48 -0.99 -14.73
CA GLY A 170 15.01 -1.95 -15.69
C GLY A 170 15.38 -1.30 -17.04
N PRO A 171 15.65 -2.12 -18.08
CA PRO A 171 16.05 -1.66 -19.40
C PRO A 171 14.95 -0.87 -20.12
N PRO A 172 15.29 0.22 -20.83
CA PRO A 172 14.38 0.91 -21.73
C PRO A 172 13.94 -0.01 -22.89
N ILE A 173 12.77 0.29 -23.46
CA ILE A 173 12.24 -0.40 -24.66
C ILE A 173 13.28 -0.31 -25.79
N GLY A 174 13.50 -1.44 -26.46
CA GLY A 174 14.46 -1.55 -27.56
C GLY A 174 15.93 -1.57 -27.14
N SER A 175 16.23 -1.60 -25.85
CA SER A 175 17.60 -1.76 -25.36
C SER A 175 18.10 -3.16 -25.68
N SER A 176 19.22 -3.23 -26.43
CA SER A 176 19.89 -4.48 -26.78
C SER A 176 21.06 -4.85 -25.84
N LYS A 177 21.31 -4.03 -24.82
CA LYS A 177 22.42 -4.27 -23.90
C LYS A 177 21.91 -5.00 -22.66
N PRO A 178 22.59 -6.10 -22.22
CA PRO A 178 22.50 -6.54 -20.84
C PRO A 178 22.90 -5.35 -19.97
N ASN A 179 22.01 -4.89 -19.14
CA ASN A 179 22.25 -3.67 -18.38
C ASN A 179 22.86 -4.02 -17.04
N ASP A 180 23.89 -3.27 -16.66
CA ASP A 180 24.29 -3.12 -15.26
C ASP A 180 23.21 -2.38 -14.42
N LEU A 181 22.06 -2.07 -15.02
CA LEU A 181 20.91 -1.46 -14.32
C LEU A 181 20.21 -2.50 -13.46
N PRO A 182 19.65 -2.08 -12.33
CA PRO A 182 18.86 -2.97 -11.48
C PRO A 182 17.76 -3.66 -12.29
N ILE A 183 17.58 -4.97 -12.08
CA ILE A 183 16.50 -5.75 -12.70
C ILE A 183 15.16 -5.09 -12.33
N ASN A 184 14.31 -4.91 -13.33
CA ASN A 184 12.95 -4.42 -13.11
C ASN A 184 12.24 -5.30 -12.09
N TRP A 185 11.43 -4.70 -11.21
CA TRP A 185 10.69 -5.44 -10.19
C TRP A 185 9.74 -6.47 -10.81
N LEU A 186 9.19 -6.19 -11.99
CA LEU A 186 8.32 -7.11 -12.72
C LEU A 186 9.09 -8.35 -13.20
N ASP A 187 10.32 -8.20 -13.70
CA ASP A 187 11.17 -9.34 -14.06
C ASP A 187 11.41 -10.23 -12.84
N ARG A 188 11.69 -9.66 -11.68
CA ARG A 188 11.84 -10.44 -10.42
C ARG A 188 10.55 -11.16 -10.02
N GLN A 189 9.40 -10.53 -10.21
CA GLN A 189 8.11 -11.16 -9.95
C GLN A 189 7.92 -12.36 -10.89
N LEU A 190 8.15 -12.18 -12.18
CA LEU A 190 8.00 -13.23 -13.17
C LEU A 190 8.99 -14.38 -12.98
N GLU A 191 10.24 -14.09 -12.64
CA GLU A 191 11.24 -15.11 -12.29
C GLU A 191 10.82 -15.91 -11.06
N ALA A 192 10.27 -15.27 -10.04
CA ALA A 192 9.77 -15.94 -8.85
C ALA A 192 8.59 -16.88 -9.15
N HIS A 193 7.83 -16.64 -10.19
CA HIS A 193 6.71 -17.49 -10.63
C HIS A 193 7.13 -18.53 -11.67
N ALA A 194 8.22 -18.31 -12.41
CA ALA A 194 8.70 -19.21 -13.46
C ALA A 194 9.18 -20.58 -12.96
N ASP A 195 9.54 -20.69 -11.69
CA ASP A 195 9.97 -21.94 -11.06
C ASP A 195 8.82 -22.85 -10.59
N GLY A 196 7.57 -22.50 -10.92
CA GLY A 196 6.40 -23.27 -10.53
C GLY A 196 5.97 -23.07 -9.07
N SER A 197 6.49 -22.05 -8.42
CA SER A 197 6.28 -21.76 -7.00
C SER A 197 4.84 -21.38 -6.63
N ASP A 198 4.03 -21.04 -7.62
CA ASP A 198 2.62 -20.62 -7.49
C ASP A 198 1.62 -21.77 -7.75
N GLY A 199 2.10 -23.01 -7.81
CA GLY A 199 1.27 -24.19 -8.11
C GLY A 199 0.78 -24.25 -9.55
N GLY A 200 1.42 -23.53 -10.48
CA GLY A 200 1.11 -23.54 -11.90
C GLY A 200 -0.12 -22.70 -12.29
N VAL A 201 -0.64 -21.91 -11.39
CA VAL A 201 -1.64 -20.88 -11.69
C VAL A 201 -0.87 -19.67 -12.21
N GLY A 202 -0.63 -19.65 -13.52
CA GLY A 202 0.10 -18.55 -14.18
C GLY A 202 -0.41 -17.20 -13.75
N GLN A 203 0.36 -16.50 -12.96
CA GLN A 203 -0.01 -15.20 -12.46
C GLN A 203 0.18 -14.17 -13.57
N LYS A 204 -0.84 -13.35 -13.73
CA LYS A 204 -0.76 -12.24 -14.65
C LYS A 204 0.21 -11.21 -14.12
N ALA A 205 1.15 -10.79 -14.96
CA ALA A 205 1.99 -9.63 -14.66
C ALA A 205 1.11 -8.43 -14.25
N MET A 206 1.55 -7.68 -13.25
CA MET A 206 0.87 -6.47 -12.76
C MET A 206 1.57 -5.22 -13.28
N GLY A 207 0.79 -4.23 -13.70
CA GLY A 207 1.31 -2.90 -14.06
C GLY A 207 1.51 -1.99 -12.85
N GLU A 208 2.06 -0.82 -13.09
CA GLU A 208 2.35 0.16 -12.02
C GLU A 208 1.10 0.64 -11.30
N LEU A 209 -0.01 0.81 -12.02
CA LEU A 209 -1.28 1.19 -11.39
C LEU A 209 -1.79 0.12 -10.41
N GLU A 210 -1.61 -1.16 -10.73
CA GLU A 210 -2.01 -2.26 -9.84
C GLU A 210 -1.13 -2.35 -8.58
N VAL A 211 0.19 -2.17 -8.75
CA VAL A 211 1.16 -2.38 -7.66
C VAL A 211 1.31 -1.18 -6.75
N GLU A 212 1.35 0.03 -7.32
CA GLU A 212 1.67 1.26 -6.60
C GLU A 212 0.48 2.21 -6.46
N GLY A 213 -0.61 1.99 -7.21
CA GLY A 213 -1.81 2.85 -7.19
C GLY A 213 -2.48 2.97 -5.83
N ILE A 214 -2.26 2.00 -4.94
CA ILE A 214 -2.79 2.05 -3.57
C ILE A 214 -2.29 3.28 -2.80
N TYR A 215 -1.04 3.71 -2.98
CA TYR A 215 -0.50 4.85 -2.24
C TYR A 215 -1.22 6.15 -2.59
N PRO A 216 -1.21 6.62 -3.86
CA PRO A 216 -1.86 7.87 -4.20
C PRO A 216 -3.38 7.83 -4.02
N LEU A 217 -4.03 6.69 -4.22
CA LEU A 217 -5.46 6.54 -3.99
C LEU A 217 -5.81 6.57 -2.49
N ALA A 218 -4.96 5.99 -1.62
CA ALA A 218 -5.12 6.12 -0.17
C ALA A 218 -4.91 7.57 0.31
N TYR A 219 -3.98 8.31 -0.29
CA TYR A 219 -3.83 9.75 -0.02
C TYR A 219 -5.10 10.52 -0.38
N ILE A 220 -5.64 10.28 -1.59
CA ILE A 220 -6.87 10.91 -2.07
C ILE A 220 -8.02 10.59 -1.12
N GLN A 221 -8.19 9.34 -0.74
CA GLN A 221 -9.25 8.89 0.16
C GLN A 221 -9.14 9.57 1.54
N MET A 222 -7.95 9.58 2.15
CA MET A 222 -7.73 10.26 3.42
C MET A 222 -8.03 11.77 3.33
N LEU A 223 -7.53 12.44 2.31
CA LEU A 223 -7.70 13.89 2.13
C LEU A 223 -9.15 14.28 1.79
N THR A 224 -9.94 13.38 1.21
CA THR A 224 -11.38 13.59 0.95
C THR A 224 -12.26 13.18 2.14
N GLY A 225 -11.67 12.70 3.24
CA GLY A 225 -12.40 12.23 4.42
C GLY A 225 -13.14 10.90 4.20
N GLY A 226 -12.57 10.01 3.40
CA GLY A 226 -13.14 8.70 3.10
C GLY A 226 -14.14 8.67 1.92
N ALA A 227 -14.28 9.78 1.17
CA ALA A 227 -15.18 9.83 0.01
C ALA A 227 -14.76 8.81 -1.07
N LYS A 228 -15.75 8.08 -1.60
CA LYS A 228 -15.52 7.03 -2.59
C LYS A 228 -15.33 7.62 -3.97
N VAL A 229 -14.46 6.98 -4.77
CA VAL A 229 -14.40 7.24 -6.21
C VAL A 229 -15.62 6.57 -6.85
N GLU A 230 -16.46 7.31 -7.55
CA GLU A 230 -17.70 6.81 -8.15
C GLU A 230 -17.47 6.34 -9.59
N ARG A 231 -16.64 7.09 -10.35
CA ARG A 231 -16.37 6.82 -11.77
C ARG A 231 -14.97 7.23 -12.15
N VAL A 232 -14.40 6.53 -13.13
CA VAL A 232 -13.07 6.81 -13.67
C VAL A 232 -13.05 6.85 -15.19
N PHE A 233 -12.14 7.67 -15.74
CA PHE A 233 -11.68 7.57 -17.12
C PHE A 233 -10.16 7.46 -17.13
N ALA A 234 -9.62 6.42 -17.76
CA ALA A 234 -8.20 6.14 -17.70
C ALA A 234 -7.56 5.81 -19.05
N ARG A 235 -6.24 6.03 -19.10
CA ARG A 235 -5.34 5.54 -20.14
C ARG A 235 -4.12 4.93 -19.46
N THR A 236 -3.81 3.70 -19.84
CA THR A 236 -2.65 2.95 -19.37
C THR A 236 -1.83 2.50 -20.56
N LYS A 237 -0.51 2.54 -20.46
CA LYS A 237 0.38 2.11 -21.55
C LYS A 237 1.77 1.79 -20.98
N SER A 238 2.49 0.90 -21.66
CA SER A 238 3.95 0.77 -21.52
C SER A 238 4.64 1.69 -22.51
N HIS A 239 5.45 2.60 -21.99
CA HIS A 239 6.17 3.61 -22.77
C HIS A 239 7.67 3.52 -22.61
N PHE A 240 8.18 3.01 -21.49
CA PHE A 240 9.54 3.22 -21.07
C PHE A 240 10.34 1.92 -20.96
N HIS A 241 9.76 0.86 -20.40
CA HIS A 241 10.51 -0.31 -19.97
C HIS A 241 10.13 -1.59 -20.71
N GLN A 242 11.17 -2.35 -21.12
CA GLN A 242 11.00 -3.55 -21.93
C GLN A 242 10.16 -4.61 -21.22
N ALA A 243 10.35 -4.83 -19.92
CA ALA A 243 9.58 -5.82 -19.16
C ALA A 243 8.08 -5.53 -19.18
N HIS A 244 7.67 -4.28 -19.00
CA HIS A 244 6.26 -3.88 -19.05
C HIS A 244 5.67 -4.03 -20.46
N HIS A 245 6.45 -3.67 -21.47
CA HIS A 245 6.06 -3.83 -22.87
C HIS A 245 5.83 -5.30 -23.26
N ASP A 246 6.75 -6.19 -22.88
CA ASP A 246 6.70 -7.61 -23.24
C ASP A 246 5.56 -8.36 -22.53
N ASN A 247 5.12 -7.85 -21.39
CA ASN A 247 4.03 -8.44 -20.59
C ASN A 247 2.69 -7.72 -20.77
N ASP A 248 2.59 -6.73 -21.68
CA ASP A 248 1.37 -5.95 -21.95
C ASP A 248 0.75 -5.33 -20.69
N VAL A 249 1.59 -4.80 -19.79
CA VAL A 249 1.18 -4.08 -18.59
C VAL A 249 1.71 -2.65 -18.59
N ASP A 250 1.07 -1.78 -17.84
CA ASP A 250 1.45 -0.37 -17.84
C ASP A 250 2.72 -0.10 -17.02
N ASP A 251 3.55 0.80 -17.52
CA ASP A 251 4.55 1.55 -16.77
C ASP A 251 4.13 3.01 -16.54
N LEU A 252 3.04 3.45 -17.21
CA LEU A 252 2.40 4.74 -17.02
C LEU A 252 0.89 4.63 -17.12
N ALA A 253 0.18 5.22 -16.16
CA ALA A 253 -1.26 5.36 -16.16
C ALA A 253 -1.66 6.83 -15.86
N THR A 254 -2.71 7.29 -16.54
CA THR A 254 -3.37 8.56 -16.24
C THR A 254 -4.85 8.30 -16.04
N VAL A 255 -5.38 8.74 -14.89
CA VAL A 255 -6.75 8.48 -14.45
C VAL A 255 -7.43 9.78 -14.07
N THR A 256 -8.60 10.04 -14.60
CA THR A 256 -9.53 11.08 -14.12
C THR A 256 -10.53 10.43 -13.16
N LEU A 257 -10.82 11.09 -12.05
CA LEU A 257 -11.63 10.58 -10.96
C LEU A 257 -12.85 11.49 -10.74
N GLU A 258 -14.04 10.90 -10.71
CA GLU A 258 -15.25 11.49 -10.14
C GLU A 258 -15.43 10.91 -8.73
N ILE A 259 -15.49 11.78 -7.73
CA ILE A 259 -15.49 11.41 -6.32
C ILE A 259 -16.77 11.93 -5.66
N GLU A 260 -17.29 11.18 -4.69
CA GLU A 260 -18.47 11.58 -3.91
C GLU A 260 -18.45 13.04 -3.47
N GLY A 261 -19.60 13.68 -3.42
CA GLY A 261 -19.74 15.09 -3.06
C GLY A 261 -19.38 16.06 -4.17
N GLY A 262 -19.20 15.56 -5.41
CA GLY A 262 -18.88 16.36 -6.60
C GLY A 262 -17.42 16.82 -6.63
N ILE A 263 -16.53 16.10 -5.94
CA ILE A 263 -15.09 16.34 -6.00
C ILE A 263 -14.55 15.71 -7.28
N THR A 264 -13.68 16.44 -7.99
CA THR A 264 -12.97 15.91 -9.16
C THR A 264 -11.51 15.66 -8.86
N GLY A 265 -10.93 14.65 -9.51
CA GLY A 265 -9.51 14.34 -9.29
C GLY A 265 -8.82 13.84 -10.55
N SER A 266 -7.49 13.82 -10.49
CA SER A 266 -6.67 13.11 -11.45
C SER A 266 -5.48 12.45 -10.76
N LEU A 267 -5.06 11.33 -11.32
CA LEU A 267 -3.86 10.60 -10.93
C LEU A 267 -3.03 10.34 -12.18
N SER A 268 -1.76 10.70 -12.14
CA SER A 268 -0.76 10.21 -13.08
C SER A 268 0.28 9.42 -12.31
N ILE A 269 0.48 8.15 -12.67
CA ILE A 269 1.33 7.22 -11.93
C ILE A 269 2.19 6.41 -12.89
N GLY A 270 3.45 6.23 -12.55
CA GLY A 270 4.33 5.40 -13.38
C GLY A 270 5.74 5.22 -12.86
N ARG A 271 6.39 4.19 -13.39
CA ARG A 271 7.82 3.93 -13.20
C ARG A 271 8.55 4.44 -14.43
N ILE A 272 8.84 5.74 -14.41
CA ILE A 272 9.32 6.45 -15.60
C ILE A 272 10.85 6.49 -15.74
N GLY A 273 11.60 5.95 -14.76
CA GLY A 273 13.06 5.92 -14.78
C GLY A 273 13.77 7.27 -14.72
N ALA A 274 13.01 8.36 -14.66
CA ALA A 274 13.52 9.73 -14.64
C ALA A 274 12.65 10.59 -13.71
N ALA A 275 12.95 10.53 -12.43
CA ALA A 275 12.25 11.31 -11.42
C ALA A 275 13.23 12.11 -10.57
N SER A 276 12.75 13.11 -9.87
CA SER A 276 13.59 14.05 -9.11
C SER A 276 14.26 13.42 -7.89
N HIS A 277 13.82 12.23 -7.46
CA HIS A 277 14.40 11.48 -6.36
C HIS A 277 14.73 10.05 -6.75
N PRO A 278 15.95 9.52 -6.46
CA PRO A 278 16.40 8.22 -6.95
C PRO A 278 15.64 7.03 -6.34
N ASP A 279 15.13 7.15 -5.11
CA ASP A 279 14.50 6.03 -4.42
C ASP A 279 12.99 5.95 -4.64
N ILE A 280 12.27 7.06 -4.50
CA ILE A 280 10.81 7.07 -4.50
C ILE A 280 10.26 7.79 -5.70
N GLY A 281 11.08 8.67 -6.31
CA GLY A 281 10.63 9.49 -7.40
C GLY A 281 9.92 10.76 -6.91
N GLU A 282 8.97 11.23 -7.69
CA GLU A 282 8.23 12.46 -7.43
C GLU A 282 6.79 12.13 -7.03
N ILE A 283 6.41 12.58 -5.82
CA ILE A 283 5.01 12.53 -5.36
C ILE A 283 4.58 13.96 -5.13
N LYS A 284 3.62 14.41 -5.93
CA LYS A 284 3.09 15.76 -5.86
C LYS A 284 1.58 15.73 -5.85
N LEU A 285 0.97 16.37 -4.87
CA LEU A 285 -0.46 16.56 -4.80
C LEU A 285 -0.79 18.03 -4.83
N HIS A 286 -1.73 18.41 -5.69
CA HIS A 286 -2.33 19.71 -5.74
C HIS A 286 -3.77 19.61 -5.27
N ILE A 287 -4.12 20.27 -4.18
CA ILE A 287 -5.40 20.17 -3.49
C ILE A 287 -6.08 21.54 -3.57
N ILE A 288 -7.27 21.61 -4.15
CA ILE A 288 -7.97 22.85 -4.45
C ILE A 288 -9.25 22.91 -3.63
N GLY A 289 -9.33 23.91 -2.77
CA GLY A 289 -10.52 24.25 -1.99
C GLY A 289 -11.19 25.54 -2.44
N SER A 290 -12.37 25.81 -1.89
CA SER A 290 -13.17 27.00 -2.24
C SER A 290 -12.55 28.32 -1.75
N LYS A 291 -11.70 28.28 -0.72
CA LYS A 291 -11.04 29.46 -0.15
C LYS A 291 -9.54 29.54 -0.44
N GLY A 292 -8.92 28.42 -0.83
CA GLY A 292 -7.50 28.36 -1.08
C GLY A 292 -7.10 27.02 -1.69
N SER A 293 -5.80 26.81 -1.83
CA SER A 293 -5.23 25.54 -2.29
C SER A 293 -3.97 25.20 -1.50
N THR A 294 -3.60 23.94 -1.52
CA THR A 294 -2.33 23.47 -0.94
C THR A 294 -1.62 22.54 -1.91
N VAL A 295 -0.29 22.57 -1.89
CA VAL A 295 0.55 21.66 -2.68
C VAL A 295 1.42 20.86 -1.72
N ILE A 296 1.45 19.56 -1.91
CA ILE A 296 2.36 18.64 -1.23
C ILE A 296 3.41 18.18 -2.23
N SER A 297 4.67 18.09 -1.82
CA SER A 297 5.73 17.44 -2.57
C SER A 297 6.51 16.52 -1.61
N GLU A 298 6.46 15.20 -1.83
CA GLU A 298 7.21 14.26 -0.98
C GLU A 298 8.70 14.22 -1.34
N ALA A 299 9.05 14.42 -2.60
CA ALA A 299 10.45 14.48 -3.05
C ALA A 299 11.16 15.72 -2.48
N ARG A 300 10.40 16.78 -2.27
CA ARG A 300 10.80 17.98 -1.55
C ARG A 300 9.75 18.23 -0.47
N PRO A 301 9.93 17.70 0.75
CA PRO A 301 8.88 17.69 1.76
C PRO A 301 8.52 19.13 2.17
N GLU A 302 7.68 19.74 1.42
CA GLU A 302 7.13 21.07 1.63
C GLU A 302 5.63 21.06 1.42
N VAL A 303 4.94 21.89 2.18
CA VAL A 303 3.51 22.18 2.01
C VAL A 303 3.36 23.68 1.77
N SER A 304 2.77 24.03 0.63
CA SER A 304 2.44 25.41 0.30
C SER A 304 0.93 25.58 0.24
N ILE A 305 0.42 26.58 0.91
CA ILE A 305 -1.01 26.90 0.93
C ILE A 305 -1.20 28.24 0.26
N TYR A 306 -2.01 28.26 -0.77
CA TYR A 306 -2.34 29.46 -1.54
C TYR A 306 -3.78 29.87 -1.26
N TYR A 307 -3.94 31.01 -0.64
CA TYR A 307 -5.25 31.60 -0.37
C TYR A 307 -5.67 32.53 -1.50
N ARG A 308 -6.97 32.70 -1.72
CA ARG A 308 -7.49 33.60 -2.76
C ARG A 308 -7.48 35.07 -2.33
N ASP A 309 -7.44 35.31 -1.01
CA ASP A 309 -7.66 36.62 -0.39
C ASP A 309 -6.53 37.05 0.56
N GLN A 310 -5.48 36.25 0.69
CA GLN A 310 -4.33 36.53 1.57
C GLN A 310 -3.03 35.90 1.04
N PRO A 311 -1.86 36.32 1.56
CA PRO A 311 -0.57 35.78 1.15
C PRO A 311 -0.47 34.25 1.38
N PRO A 312 0.31 33.56 0.55
CA PRO A 312 0.54 32.13 0.71
C PRO A 312 1.26 31.80 2.01
N LEU A 313 1.02 30.61 2.52
CA LEU A 313 1.72 30.04 3.68
C LEU A 313 2.53 28.82 3.21
N GLU A 314 3.82 28.80 3.54
CA GLU A 314 4.73 27.72 3.16
C GLU A 314 5.33 27.04 4.38
N PHE A 315 5.31 25.69 4.39
CA PHE A 315 5.98 24.86 5.38
C PHE A 315 6.99 23.96 4.69
N LYS A 316 8.22 23.93 5.19
CA LYS A 316 9.27 23.05 4.72
C LYS A 316 9.54 21.99 5.79
N ASN A 317 9.22 20.74 5.49
CA ASN A 317 9.45 19.62 6.38
C ASN A 317 10.62 18.77 5.88
N ARG A 318 11.39 18.19 6.81
CA ARG A 318 12.31 17.12 6.45
C ARG A 318 11.52 15.84 6.23
N ARG A 319 11.92 15.07 5.23
CA ARG A 319 11.38 13.74 5.01
C ARG A 319 11.90 12.80 6.09
N ILE A 320 10.98 12.16 6.81
CA ILE A 320 11.29 11.16 7.83
C ILE A 320 10.47 9.92 7.46
N ALA A 321 11.06 9.01 6.66
CA ALA A 321 10.38 7.79 6.21
C ALA A 321 10.09 6.83 7.39
N ASP A 322 10.96 6.82 8.38
CA ASP A 322 10.85 5.94 9.55
C ASP A 322 9.66 6.31 10.44
N ASP A 323 9.30 7.59 10.51
CA ASP A 323 8.13 8.02 11.28
C ASP A 323 6.82 7.44 10.74
N ASN A 324 6.65 7.33 9.42
CA ASN A 324 5.46 6.73 8.86
C ASN A 324 5.28 5.27 9.30
N ASN A 325 6.34 4.49 9.26
CA ASN A 325 6.30 3.08 9.64
C ASN A 325 6.03 2.90 11.14
N TYR A 326 6.66 3.72 11.97
CA TYR A 326 6.40 3.73 13.42
C TYR A 326 4.93 4.11 13.70
N LEU A 327 4.42 5.15 13.07
CA LEU A 327 3.05 5.62 13.25
C LEU A 327 2.00 4.62 12.72
N LEU A 328 2.31 3.87 11.68
CA LEU A 328 1.45 2.77 11.22
C LEU A 328 1.40 1.63 12.25
N ALA A 329 2.54 1.23 12.80
CA ALA A 329 2.59 0.24 13.87
C ALA A 329 1.86 0.72 15.13
N GLU A 330 2.01 1.99 15.51
CA GLU A 330 1.26 2.60 16.62
C GLU A 330 -0.25 2.61 16.35
N ASN A 331 -0.68 3.00 15.13
CA ASN A 331 -2.10 2.96 14.76
C ASN A 331 -2.66 1.54 14.81
N PHE A 332 -1.90 0.54 14.37
CA PHE A 332 -2.31 -0.85 14.47
C PHE A 332 -2.49 -1.30 15.93
N ALA A 333 -1.54 -0.99 16.81
CA ALA A 333 -1.65 -1.30 18.24
C ALA A 333 -2.88 -0.65 18.88
N ARG A 334 -3.10 0.64 18.62
CA ARG A 334 -4.25 1.39 19.13
C ARG A 334 -5.59 0.89 18.58
N SER A 335 -5.59 0.42 17.32
CA SER A 335 -6.78 -0.16 16.70
C SER A 335 -7.13 -1.52 17.31
N ILE A 336 -6.14 -2.34 17.67
CA ILE A 336 -6.36 -3.58 18.43
C ILE A 336 -6.94 -3.28 19.82
N ASP A 337 -6.45 -2.25 20.49
CA ASP A 337 -6.97 -1.80 21.80
C ASP A 337 -8.36 -1.14 21.72
N GLY A 338 -8.92 -0.94 20.52
CA GLY A 338 -10.20 -0.25 20.32
C GLY A 338 -10.16 1.26 20.61
N GLN A 339 -8.97 1.85 20.62
CA GLN A 339 -8.73 3.28 20.86
C GLN A 339 -8.78 4.10 19.58
N ASP A 340 -8.59 3.43 18.43
CA ASP A 340 -8.50 4.06 17.11
C ASP A 340 -9.10 3.13 16.06
N SER A 341 -9.20 3.61 14.82
CA SER A 341 -9.48 2.78 13.65
C SER A 341 -8.23 2.67 12.78
N PRO A 342 -8.04 1.58 12.02
CA PRO A 342 -6.98 1.50 11.03
C PRO A 342 -7.01 2.68 10.08
N VAL A 343 -5.87 3.31 9.83
CA VAL A 343 -5.75 4.47 8.91
C VAL A 343 -6.04 4.11 7.45
N LEU A 344 -5.98 2.84 7.13
CA LEU A 344 -6.45 2.22 5.90
C LEU A 344 -6.91 0.80 6.24
N ASP A 345 -8.21 0.60 6.31
CA ASP A 345 -8.79 -0.72 6.56
C ASP A 345 -8.98 -1.54 5.26
N CYS A 346 -9.45 -2.77 5.40
CA CYS A 346 -9.65 -3.65 4.23
C CYS A 346 -10.79 -3.21 3.32
N ILE A 347 -11.83 -2.54 3.83
CA ILE A 347 -12.95 -2.03 3.02
C ILE A 347 -12.44 -0.88 2.15
N GLU A 348 -11.71 0.04 2.76
CA GLU A 348 -11.08 1.15 2.05
C GLU A 348 -10.07 0.68 1.00
N ALA A 349 -9.20 -0.25 1.37
CA ALA A 349 -8.22 -0.85 0.45
C ALA A 349 -8.90 -1.63 -0.69
N ARG A 350 -10.01 -2.31 -0.43
CA ARG A 350 -10.84 -2.98 -1.45
C ARG A 350 -11.46 -1.96 -2.42
N ASN A 351 -11.94 -0.81 -1.94
CA ASN A 351 -12.49 0.24 -2.80
C ASN A 351 -11.37 0.87 -3.66
N ILE A 352 -10.15 0.96 -3.15
CA ILE A 352 -8.98 1.33 -3.96
C ILE A 352 -8.72 0.28 -5.04
N CYS A 353 -8.74 -1.01 -4.72
CA CYS A 353 -8.62 -2.08 -5.73
C CYS A 353 -9.73 -1.98 -6.78
N ALA A 354 -10.96 -1.64 -6.39
CA ALA A 354 -12.06 -1.44 -7.33
C ALA A 354 -11.81 -0.25 -8.27
N THR A 355 -11.24 0.83 -7.75
CA THR A 355 -10.85 2.01 -8.55
C THR A 355 -9.77 1.65 -9.57
N VAL A 356 -8.77 0.87 -9.16
CA VAL A 356 -7.71 0.37 -10.06
C VAL A 356 -8.30 -0.51 -11.15
N GLN A 357 -9.14 -1.50 -10.81
CA GLN A 357 -9.78 -2.38 -11.81
C GLN A 357 -10.67 -1.61 -12.78
N ALA A 358 -11.47 -0.66 -12.28
CA ALA A 358 -12.29 0.20 -13.14
C ALA A 358 -11.42 1.06 -14.07
N SER A 359 -10.26 1.51 -13.62
CA SER A 359 -9.32 2.27 -14.44
C SER A 359 -8.71 1.44 -15.57
N LEU A 360 -8.28 0.21 -15.28
CA LEU A 360 -7.78 -0.72 -16.30
C LEU A 360 -8.87 -1.06 -17.32
N GLU A 361 -10.09 -1.31 -16.86
CA GLU A 361 -11.25 -1.55 -17.72
C GLU A 361 -11.59 -0.32 -18.57
N SER A 362 -11.54 0.88 -17.99
CA SER A 362 -11.75 2.15 -18.71
C SER A 362 -10.72 2.33 -19.84
N SER A 363 -9.45 2.06 -19.54
CA SER A 363 -8.39 2.14 -20.55
C SER A 363 -8.63 1.14 -21.71
N ARG A 364 -8.99 -0.11 -21.37
CA ARG A 364 -9.31 -1.16 -22.35
C ARG A 364 -10.50 -0.79 -23.24
N LEU A 365 -11.57 -0.22 -22.66
CA LEU A 365 -12.81 0.13 -23.36
C LEU A 365 -12.75 1.50 -24.05
N GLY A 366 -11.84 2.36 -23.66
CA GLY A 366 -11.74 3.73 -24.15
C GLY A 366 -12.89 4.65 -23.71
N LYS A 367 -13.57 4.33 -22.59
CA LYS A 367 -14.72 5.10 -22.07
C LYS A 367 -14.70 5.12 -20.53
N PRO A 368 -15.46 6.06 -19.89
CA PRO A 368 -15.64 6.06 -18.45
C PRO A 368 -16.26 4.76 -17.94
N VAL A 369 -15.85 4.34 -16.72
CA VAL A 369 -16.34 3.14 -16.03
C VAL A 369 -16.69 3.49 -14.59
N ASP A 370 -17.85 3.01 -14.12
CA ASP A 370 -18.28 3.17 -12.73
C ASP A 370 -17.50 2.21 -11.80
N VAL A 371 -17.13 2.71 -10.62
CA VAL A 371 -16.36 1.94 -9.62
C VAL A 371 -17.30 1.08 -8.78
N LYS A 372 -16.99 -0.19 -8.63
CA LYS A 372 -17.76 -1.15 -7.83
C LYS A 372 -17.33 -1.08 -6.35
N ASN A 373 -17.68 0.00 -5.68
CA ASN A 373 -17.43 0.16 -4.25
C ASN A 373 -18.23 -0.84 -3.40
N ARG A 374 -17.72 -1.15 -2.19
CA ARG A 374 -18.43 -1.89 -1.14
C ARG A 374 -19.03 -0.93 -0.12
#